data_961b51bb8b0149c544fe40beb6888e99
#
_entry.id   961b51bb8b0149c544fe40beb6888e99
#
_cell.length_a   1.000
_cell.length_b   1.000
_cell.length_c   1.000
_cell.angle_alpha   90.00
_cell.angle_beta   90.00
_cell.angle_gamma   90.00
#
_symmetry.space_group_name_H-M   'P 1'
#
loop_
_entity.id
_entity.type
_entity.pdbx_description
1 polymer ?
#
loop_
_entity_poly.entity_id
_entity_poly.type
_entity_poly.pdbx_seq_one_letter_code
_entity_poly.pdbx_strand_id
1 'polypeptide(L)'
;MIRALAKPVLNRAVLVRSILAAVTLAAPLATAGAALVPGPAHSAGASDDEAERLARWKEIQKSIFGDKTITATDSLVKVDAPVRAMDASLVPITLTMPEDGQIKAVSLIIDDNPAPYAARFEFGPAADPAELKLRVRVNNYTDMHAVVETQDGKLYEAKQFVKASGGCSAPMGMSDEEAMKGMGDMRMKFAETHPGKPVEATLMIRHPNFSGLQMNQITRDYTPARYINKVAITRGDQTILTLDGDISIASNPVINFGLQPEGRGPIKVVATDNQNGRWEHSFAAPSATN
;
A
#
# COMPACT_ATOMS: atom_id res chain seq x y z
N MET A 1 51.47 24.50 -38.12
CA MET A 1 51.52 25.98 -38.00
C MET A 1 50.67 26.32 -36.77
N ILE A 2 51.30 26.64 -35.63
CA ILE A 2 51.39 27.97 -35.03
C ILE A 2 50.05 28.37 -34.36
N ARG A 3 49.88 28.65 -33.07
CA ARG A 3 50.73 29.01 -31.94
C ARG A 3 49.92 28.95 -30.64
N ALA A 4 50.53 28.49 -29.61
CA ALA A 4 50.12 28.67 -28.23
C ALA A 4 50.25 30.11 -27.76
N LEU A 5 49.47 30.55 -26.79
CA LEU A 5 49.82 31.64 -25.86
C LEU A 5 49.27 31.38 -24.47
N ALA A 6 50.15 31.46 -23.51
CA ALA A 6 49.97 31.24 -22.09
C ALA A 6 50.01 32.54 -21.29
N LYS A 7 49.26 32.57 -20.16
CA LYS A 7 49.51 33.25 -18.84
C LYS A 7 49.47 34.79 -18.77
N PRO A 8 49.30 35.41 -17.61
CA PRO A 8 49.80 35.00 -16.26
C PRO A 8 48.87 35.17 -15.06
N VAL A 9 49.35 34.57 -13.97
CA VAL A 9 49.00 34.66 -12.54
C VAL A 9 49.29 36.07 -11.99
N LEU A 10 48.46 36.56 -11.08
CA LEU A 10 48.85 37.64 -10.16
C LEU A 10 48.35 37.37 -8.74
N ASN A 11 49.36 37.13 -7.91
CA ASN A 11 49.31 36.94 -6.48
C ASN A 11 49.36 38.35 -5.79
N ARG A 12 48.50 38.63 -4.82
CA ARG A 12 48.72 39.74 -3.90
C ARG A 12 48.30 39.37 -2.49
N ALA A 13 49.26 38.97 -1.70
CA ALA A 13 49.23 39.01 -0.24
C ALA A 13 49.28 40.46 0.22
N VAL A 14 48.42 40.83 1.18
CA VAL A 14 48.59 42.06 1.98
C VAL A 14 48.49 41.67 3.44
N LEU A 15 49.61 41.80 4.07
CA LEU A 15 49.89 41.74 5.49
C LEU A 15 49.55 43.10 6.10
N VAL A 16 48.72 43.21 7.15
CA VAL A 16 48.72 44.39 8.04
C VAL A 16 48.55 43.96 9.50
N ARG A 17 49.39 44.57 10.27
CA ARG A 17 49.82 44.33 11.62
C ARG A 17 48.81 44.66 12.70
N SER A 18 48.97 43.94 13.81
CA SER A 18 48.55 44.09 15.17
C SER A 18 48.51 45.52 15.75
N ILE A 19 47.48 45.81 16.54
CA ILE A 19 47.63 46.69 17.71
C ILE A 19 46.83 46.10 18.87
N LEU A 20 47.52 45.71 19.94
CA LEU A 20 46.98 45.35 21.26
C LEU A 20 46.62 46.66 22.02
N ALA A 21 45.40 46.71 22.53
CA ALA A 21 45.10 47.61 23.63
C ALA A 21 44.21 46.86 24.64
N ALA A 22 44.81 46.50 25.74
CA ALA A 22 44.14 45.94 26.89
C ALA A 22 43.48 47.06 27.71
N VAL A 23 42.19 46.98 27.91
CA VAL A 23 41.50 47.77 28.97
C VAL A 23 40.73 46.78 29.83
N THR A 24 41.24 46.54 31.01
CA THR A 24 40.54 45.77 32.05
C THR A 24 39.54 46.69 32.75
N LEU A 25 38.24 46.35 32.56
CA LEU A 25 37.19 46.93 33.43
C LEU A 25 36.46 45.75 34.10
N ALA A 26 36.69 45.62 35.39
CA ALA A 26 36.03 44.71 36.29
C ALA A 26 34.59 45.21 36.53
N ALA A 27 33.57 44.47 36.15
CA ALA A 27 32.20 44.70 36.60
C ALA A 27 31.70 43.42 37.32
N PRO A 28 30.97 43.56 38.45
CA PRO A 28 30.53 42.40 39.22
C PRO A 28 29.49 41.60 38.54
N LEU A 29 29.69 40.27 38.50
CA LEU A 29 28.69 39.29 38.07
C LEU A 29 27.56 39.23 39.09
N ALA A 30 26.43 39.82 38.77
CA ALA A 30 25.17 39.51 39.42
C ALA A 30 24.58 38.26 38.69
N THR A 31 24.74 37.08 39.30
CA THR A 31 24.08 35.85 38.87
C THR A 31 22.59 35.93 39.20
N ALA A 32 21.79 36.45 38.28
CA ALA A 32 20.34 36.22 38.29
C ALA A 32 20.10 34.79 37.84
N GLY A 33 19.87 33.89 38.78
CA GLY A 33 19.41 32.53 38.52
C GLY A 33 17.99 32.59 37.95
N ALA A 34 17.86 32.59 36.63
CA ALA A 34 16.58 32.31 35.95
C ALA A 34 16.24 30.83 36.17
N ALA A 35 15.37 30.55 37.15
CA ALA A 35 14.74 29.25 37.25
C ALA A 35 13.96 29.00 35.97
N LEU A 36 14.49 28.13 35.11
CA LEU A 36 13.73 27.52 34.00
C LEU A 36 12.59 26.70 34.62
N VAL A 37 11.42 27.31 34.75
CA VAL A 37 10.18 26.56 34.99
C VAL A 37 9.93 25.75 33.73
N PRO A 38 9.92 24.41 33.76
CA PRO A 38 9.50 23.64 32.62
C PRO A 38 8.03 23.97 32.40
N GLY A 39 7.73 24.66 31.29
CA GLY A 39 6.37 24.86 30.84
C GLY A 39 5.75 23.49 30.56
N PRO A 40 4.43 23.33 30.74
CA PRO A 40 3.78 22.09 30.41
C PRO A 40 4.10 21.73 28.94
N ALA A 41 4.74 20.58 28.76
CA ALA A 41 4.92 20.01 27.43
C ALA A 41 3.52 19.80 26.85
N HIS A 42 3.11 20.65 25.92
CA HIS A 42 1.86 20.46 25.20
C HIS A 42 2.00 19.19 24.38
N SER A 43 1.19 18.19 24.70
CA SER A 43 0.94 17.03 23.86
C SER A 43 0.02 17.42 22.66
N ALA A 44 0.39 18.49 21.97
CA ALA A 44 -0.40 19.04 20.87
C ALA A 44 -0.31 18.16 19.60
N GLY A 45 0.70 17.25 19.49
CA GLY A 45 0.92 16.52 18.24
C GLY A 45 -0.08 15.41 17.92
N ALA A 46 -0.70 14.78 18.92
CA ALA A 46 -1.54 13.59 18.64
C ALA A 46 -2.97 13.94 18.21
N SER A 47 -3.54 15.03 18.73
CA SER A 47 -4.88 15.50 18.36
C SER A 47 -4.92 16.19 17.00
N ASP A 48 -3.86 16.95 16.68
CA ASP A 48 -3.76 17.64 15.39
C ASP A 48 -3.55 16.63 14.27
N ASP A 49 -2.71 15.60 14.46
CA ASP A 49 -2.52 14.48 13.54
C ASP A 49 -3.83 13.72 13.26
N GLU A 50 -4.68 13.52 14.27
CA GLU A 50 -5.96 12.83 14.10
C GLU A 50 -6.98 13.69 13.31
N ALA A 51 -7.04 14.98 13.60
CA ALA A 51 -7.92 15.91 12.88
C ALA A 51 -7.53 16.03 11.40
N GLU A 52 -6.23 16.08 11.10
CA GLU A 52 -5.72 16.09 9.73
C GLU A 52 -6.04 14.79 8.99
N ARG A 53 -5.87 13.63 9.62
CA ARG A 53 -6.24 12.33 9.04
C ARG A 53 -7.73 12.25 8.74
N LEU A 54 -8.57 12.72 9.67
CA LEU A 54 -10.02 12.75 9.46
C LEU A 54 -10.42 13.68 8.32
N ALA A 55 -9.79 14.85 8.18
CA ALA A 55 -10.03 15.77 7.08
C ALA A 55 -9.65 15.13 5.74
N ARG A 56 -8.48 14.50 5.67
CA ARG A 56 -7.99 13.76 4.48
C ARG A 56 -8.96 12.64 4.10
N TRP A 57 -9.37 11.82 5.06
CA TRP A 57 -10.34 10.75 4.82
C TRP A 57 -11.63 11.26 4.19
N LYS A 58 -12.17 12.39 4.66
CA LYS A 58 -13.38 13.00 4.08
C LYS A 58 -13.21 13.38 2.61
N GLU A 59 -12.04 13.91 2.24
CA GLU A 59 -11.74 14.25 0.85
C GLU A 59 -11.61 13.00 -0.02
N ILE A 60 -10.89 11.98 0.46
CA ILE A 60 -10.75 10.69 -0.21
C ILE A 60 -12.12 10.01 -0.36
N GLN A 61 -12.91 9.96 0.70
CA GLN A 61 -14.26 9.42 0.71
C GLN A 61 -15.12 10.06 -0.37
N LYS A 62 -15.13 11.39 -0.44
CA LYS A 62 -15.88 12.13 -1.46
C LYS A 62 -15.39 11.84 -2.87
N SER A 63 -14.08 11.70 -3.06
CA SER A 63 -13.49 11.41 -4.36
C SER A 63 -13.83 9.99 -4.87
N ILE A 64 -13.84 8.99 -3.99
CA ILE A 64 -14.05 7.59 -4.37
C ILE A 64 -15.53 7.21 -4.36
N PHE A 65 -16.29 7.64 -3.37
CA PHE A 65 -17.66 7.20 -3.12
C PHE A 65 -18.71 8.29 -3.39
N GLY A 66 -18.27 9.50 -3.73
CA GLY A 66 -19.17 10.65 -3.92
C GLY A 66 -19.85 11.07 -2.62
N ASP A 67 -21.13 11.37 -2.71
CA ASP A 67 -21.94 11.82 -1.56
C ASP A 67 -22.60 10.65 -0.80
N LYS A 68 -22.16 9.40 -1.05
CA LYS A 68 -22.69 8.24 -0.33
C LYS A 68 -22.28 8.28 1.15
N THR A 69 -23.24 8.00 2.01
CA THR A 69 -22.97 7.87 3.45
C THR A 69 -22.21 6.57 3.71
N ILE A 70 -21.11 6.65 4.43
CA ILE A 70 -20.38 5.48 4.95
C ILE A 70 -20.56 5.45 6.46
N THR A 71 -20.97 4.30 6.97
CA THR A 71 -21.25 4.10 8.40
C THR A 71 -20.13 3.25 9.02
N ALA A 72 -19.55 3.70 10.12
CA ALA A 72 -18.59 2.90 10.86
C ALA A 72 -19.22 1.61 11.37
N THR A 73 -18.47 0.50 11.32
CA THR A 73 -18.96 -0.82 11.75
C THR A 73 -17.85 -1.65 12.37
N ASP A 74 -18.21 -2.50 13.33
CA ASP A 74 -17.33 -3.54 13.88
C ASP A 74 -17.80 -4.95 13.51
N SER A 75 -18.99 -5.05 12.89
CA SER A 75 -19.66 -6.33 12.62
C SER A 75 -19.62 -6.75 11.16
N LEU A 76 -19.56 -5.80 10.21
CA LEU A 76 -19.62 -6.09 8.77
C LEU A 76 -18.26 -6.19 8.11
N VAL A 77 -17.23 -5.62 8.70
CA VAL A 77 -15.84 -5.76 8.24
C VAL A 77 -14.88 -5.51 9.40
N LYS A 78 -13.78 -6.24 9.42
CA LYS A 78 -12.61 -5.97 10.27
C LYS A 78 -11.38 -5.89 9.39
N VAL A 79 -10.48 -4.95 9.71
CA VAL A 79 -9.16 -4.84 9.09
C VAL A 79 -8.13 -5.29 10.10
N ASP A 80 -7.39 -6.32 9.79
CA ASP A 80 -6.22 -6.73 10.54
C ASP A 80 -4.96 -6.41 9.74
N ALA A 81 -4.12 -5.56 10.31
CA ALA A 81 -2.84 -5.15 9.77
C ALA A 81 -1.86 -4.88 10.92
N PRO A 82 -0.55 -5.08 10.73
CA PRO A 82 0.42 -4.82 11.77
C PRO A 82 0.45 -3.33 12.13
N VAL A 83 0.36 -3.00 13.43
CA VAL A 83 0.47 -1.62 13.91
C VAL A 83 1.78 -0.97 13.44
N ARG A 84 2.85 -1.77 13.31
CA ARG A 84 4.14 -1.37 12.70
C ARG A 84 4.57 -2.45 11.71
N ALA A 85 4.66 -2.09 10.44
CA ALA A 85 5.12 -3.00 9.40
C ALA A 85 6.64 -3.19 9.49
N MET A 86 7.09 -4.43 9.32
CA MET A 86 8.52 -4.76 9.20
C MET A 86 9.07 -4.37 7.81
N ASP A 87 8.24 -4.51 6.79
CA ASP A 87 8.52 -4.12 5.41
C ASP A 87 7.33 -3.33 4.86
N ALA A 88 7.53 -2.06 4.59
CA ALA A 88 6.50 -1.17 4.08
C ALA A 88 6.05 -1.50 2.65
N SER A 89 6.85 -2.26 1.89
CA SER A 89 6.52 -2.70 0.53
C SER A 89 5.69 -3.99 0.49
N LEU A 90 5.56 -4.70 1.63
CA LEU A 90 4.93 -6.03 1.73
C LEU A 90 4.05 -6.15 2.99
N VAL A 91 3.25 -5.15 3.30
CA VAL A 91 2.38 -5.13 4.49
C VAL A 91 1.24 -6.12 4.34
N PRO A 92 1.14 -7.16 5.18
CA PRO A 92 0.04 -8.11 5.13
C PRO A 92 -1.25 -7.48 5.67
N ILE A 93 -2.36 -7.74 4.97
CA ILE A 93 -3.71 -7.29 5.34
C ILE A 93 -4.62 -8.50 5.35
N THR A 94 -5.45 -8.62 6.38
CA THR A 94 -6.58 -9.53 6.43
C THR A 94 -7.87 -8.71 6.61
N LEU A 95 -8.82 -8.94 5.72
CA LEU A 95 -10.18 -8.42 5.84
C LEU A 95 -11.07 -9.59 6.22
N THR A 96 -11.78 -9.46 7.34
CA THR A 96 -12.75 -10.45 7.82
C THR A 96 -14.15 -9.86 7.73
N MET A 97 -15.07 -10.60 7.12
CA MET A 97 -16.46 -10.21 6.87
C MET A 97 -17.41 -11.34 7.30
N PRO A 98 -18.71 -11.08 7.52
CA PRO A 98 -19.65 -12.13 7.85
C PRO A 98 -19.91 -13.09 6.68
N GLU A 99 -20.20 -14.35 6.99
CA GLU A 99 -20.47 -15.43 6.01
C GLU A 99 -21.88 -15.39 5.39
N ASP A 100 -22.73 -14.47 5.82
CA ASP A 100 -24.17 -14.46 5.54
C ASP A 100 -24.56 -13.96 4.13
N GLY A 101 -23.59 -13.76 3.25
CA GLY A 101 -23.79 -13.32 1.86
C GLY A 101 -24.27 -11.89 1.68
N GLN A 102 -24.25 -11.06 2.74
CA GLN A 102 -24.66 -9.66 2.65
C GLN A 102 -23.63 -8.80 1.93
N ILE A 103 -22.38 -9.20 1.89
CA ILE A 103 -21.29 -8.41 1.32
C ILE A 103 -21.23 -8.64 -0.20
N LYS A 104 -21.41 -7.55 -0.94
CA LYS A 104 -21.23 -7.50 -2.40
C LYS A 104 -19.79 -7.23 -2.80
N ALA A 105 -19.16 -6.27 -2.12
CA ALA A 105 -17.80 -5.86 -2.44
C ALA A 105 -17.09 -5.26 -1.24
N VAL A 106 -15.75 -5.22 -1.28
CA VAL A 106 -14.92 -4.49 -0.34
C VAL A 106 -13.88 -3.66 -1.08
N SER A 107 -13.74 -2.40 -0.69
CA SER A 107 -12.69 -1.49 -1.17
C SER A 107 -11.66 -1.27 -0.06
N LEU A 108 -10.38 -1.36 -0.40
CA LEU A 108 -9.26 -1.06 0.49
C LEU A 108 -8.67 0.29 0.10
N ILE A 109 -8.61 1.21 1.04
CA ILE A 109 -8.07 2.56 0.87
C ILE A 109 -6.93 2.76 1.87
N ILE A 110 -5.85 3.39 1.43
CA ILE A 110 -4.65 3.68 2.23
C ILE A 110 -4.40 5.18 2.09
N ASP A 111 -4.80 5.96 3.09
CA ASP A 111 -4.99 7.41 2.96
C ASP A 111 -3.75 8.18 2.50
N ASP A 112 -2.57 7.81 3.02
CA ASP A 112 -1.30 8.50 2.74
C ASP A 112 -0.47 7.83 1.64
N ASN A 113 -1.05 6.93 0.87
CA ASN A 113 -0.42 6.45 -0.34
C ASN A 113 -0.59 7.46 -1.48
N PRO A 114 0.36 7.55 -2.45
CA PRO A 114 0.26 8.42 -3.62
C PRO A 114 -1.00 8.18 -4.46
N ALA A 115 -1.50 6.94 -4.47
CA ALA A 115 -2.83 6.56 -4.92
C ALA A 115 -3.56 5.92 -3.73
N PRO A 116 -4.44 6.65 -3.02
CA PRO A 116 -5.13 6.15 -1.84
C PRO A 116 -6.00 4.91 -2.11
N TYR A 117 -6.68 4.85 -3.24
CA TYR A 117 -7.41 3.68 -3.67
C TYR A 117 -6.45 2.53 -3.97
N ALA A 118 -6.43 1.50 -3.12
CA ALA A 118 -5.53 0.38 -3.29
C ALA A 118 -6.14 -0.74 -4.15
N ALA A 119 -7.37 -1.12 -3.83
CA ALA A 119 -8.08 -2.19 -4.53
C ALA A 119 -9.58 -2.19 -4.20
N ARG A 120 -10.40 -2.73 -5.11
CA ARG A 120 -11.78 -3.15 -4.88
C ARG A 120 -11.94 -4.61 -5.29
N PHE A 121 -12.53 -5.37 -4.42
CA PHE A 121 -12.90 -6.76 -4.66
C PHE A 121 -14.42 -6.88 -4.71
N GLU A 122 -14.96 -7.47 -5.77
CA GLU A 122 -16.38 -7.80 -5.89
C GLU A 122 -16.54 -9.31 -5.81
N PHE A 123 -17.46 -9.77 -4.97
CA PHE A 123 -17.74 -11.17 -4.74
C PHE A 123 -18.89 -11.63 -5.63
N GLY A 124 -18.64 -12.68 -6.40
CA GLY A 124 -19.67 -13.33 -7.18
C GLY A 124 -20.36 -14.48 -6.41
N PRO A 125 -21.35 -15.13 -7.01
CA PRO A 125 -22.12 -16.17 -6.34
C PRO A 125 -21.31 -17.42 -5.95
N ALA A 126 -20.16 -17.65 -6.57
CA ALA A 126 -19.27 -18.76 -6.22
C ALA A 126 -18.18 -18.40 -5.19
N ALA A 127 -18.22 -17.19 -4.64
CA ALA A 127 -17.32 -16.75 -3.58
C ALA A 127 -17.86 -17.05 -2.19
N ASP A 128 -16.95 -17.25 -1.25
CA ASP A 128 -17.18 -17.02 0.17
C ASP A 128 -16.46 -15.74 0.58
N PRO A 129 -17.17 -14.68 0.98
CA PRO A 129 -16.57 -13.40 1.31
C PRO A 129 -15.96 -13.33 2.70
N ALA A 130 -16.04 -14.39 3.51
CA ALA A 130 -15.70 -14.36 4.93
C ALA A 130 -14.31 -13.83 5.23
N GLU A 131 -13.34 -14.17 4.38
CA GLU A 131 -11.97 -13.75 4.58
C GLU A 131 -11.27 -13.43 3.25
N LEU A 132 -10.53 -12.31 3.23
CA LEU A 132 -9.69 -11.91 2.12
C LEU A 132 -8.33 -11.47 2.65
N LYS A 133 -7.23 -12.07 2.13
CA LYS A 133 -5.87 -11.69 2.53
C LYS A 133 -5.07 -11.27 1.31
N LEU A 134 -4.29 -10.20 1.48
CA LEU A 134 -3.38 -9.72 0.46
C LEU A 134 -2.20 -8.98 1.09
N ARG A 135 -1.28 -8.50 0.26
CA ARG A 135 -0.19 -7.62 0.68
C ARG A 135 -0.25 -6.32 -0.09
N VAL A 136 0.00 -5.21 0.61
CA VAL A 136 0.01 -3.87 0.03
C VAL A 136 1.30 -3.12 0.35
N ARG A 137 1.55 -2.07 -0.41
CA ARG A 137 2.55 -1.06 -0.11
C ARG A 137 1.94 0.03 0.74
N VAL A 138 2.71 0.52 1.71
CA VAL A 138 2.32 1.65 2.57
C VAL A 138 3.42 2.68 2.53
N ASN A 139 3.08 3.90 2.14
CA ASN A 139 4.07 4.94 1.90
C ASN A 139 4.40 5.78 3.12
N ASN A 140 3.43 6.04 3.98
CA ASN A 140 3.55 6.82 5.21
C ASN A 140 2.74 6.18 6.34
N TYR A 141 2.92 6.70 7.57
CA TYR A 141 2.04 6.40 8.70
C TYR A 141 0.62 6.84 8.33
N THR A 142 -0.33 5.90 8.33
CA THR A 142 -1.62 6.10 7.68
C THR A 142 -2.75 5.31 8.32
N ASP A 143 -3.96 5.81 8.19
CA ASP A 143 -5.15 4.97 8.35
C ASP A 143 -5.34 4.12 7.07
N MET A 144 -5.72 2.86 7.26
CA MET A 144 -6.24 1.97 6.23
C MET A 144 -7.72 1.77 6.47
N HIS A 145 -8.53 2.02 5.46
CA HIS A 145 -9.97 1.82 5.50
C HIS A 145 -10.37 0.64 4.63
N ALA A 146 -11.16 -0.28 5.20
CA ALA A 146 -11.92 -1.26 4.44
C ALA A 146 -13.37 -0.79 4.38
N VAL A 147 -13.85 -0.46 3.18
CA VAL A 147 -15.23 -0.04 2.94
C VAL A 147 -15.97 -1.16 2.23
N VAL A 148 -16.91 -1.81 2.92
CA VAL A 148 -17.77 -2.83 2.34
C VAL A 148 -19.03 -2.21 1.76
N GLU A 149 -19.45 -2.74 0.61
CA GLU A 149 -20.75 -2.50 0.00
C GLU A 149 -21.62 -3.74 0.22
N THR A 150 -22.77 -3.54 0.82
CA THR A 150 -23.75 -4.61 1.01
C THR A 150 -24.62 -4.78 -0.24
N GLN A 151 -25.36 -5.89 -0.32
CA GLN A 151 -26.23 -6.18 -1.47
C GLN A 151 -27.30 -5.11 -1.71
N ASP A 152 -27.73 -4.41 -0.64
CA ASP A 152 -28.67 -3.27 -0.73
C ASP A 152 -27.98 -1.93 -1.06
N GLY A 153 -26.66 -1.95 -1.34
CA GLY A 153 -25.88 -0.79 -1.80
C GLY A 153 -25.44 0.17 -0.70
N LYS A 154 -25.65 -0.16 0.57
CA LYS A 154 -25.13 0.64 1.69
C LYS A 154 -23.65 0.42 1.88
N LEU A 155 -22.96 1.43 2.42
CA LEU A 155 -21.53 1.40 2.67
C LEU A 155 -21.24 1.44 4.17
N TYR A 156 -20.31 0.56 4.57
CA TYR A 156 -19.84 0.49 5.96
C TYR A 156 -18.33 0.41 5.98
N GLU A 157 -17.70 0.97 7.02
CA GLU A 157 -16.25 0.99 7.13
C GLU A 157 -15.72 0.49 8.46
N ALA A 158 -14.57 -0.15 8.40
CA ALA A 158 -13.65 -0.29 9.52
C ALA A 158 -12.28 0.24 9.12
N LYS A 159 -11.47 0.67 10.10
CA LYS A 159 -10.14 1.20 9.84
C LYS A 159 -9.09 0.65 10.80
N GLN A 160 -7.83 0.65 10.37
CA GLN A 160 -6.67 0.30 11.16
C GLN A 160 -5.54 1.28 10.87
N PHE A 161 -4.93 1.84 11.91
CA PHE A 161 -3.75 2.69 11.77
C PHE A 161 -2.48 1.84 11.65
N VAL A 162 -1.65 2.13 10.64
CA VAL A 162 -0.42 1.39 10.33
C VAL A 162 0.76 2.36 10.28
N LYS A 163 1.85 2.00 10.96
CA LYS A 163 3.13 2.70 10.92
C LYS A 163 4.06 2.01 9.94
N ALA A 164 4.21 2.59 8.76
CA ALA A 164 5.14 2.16 7.71
C ALA A 164 5.62 3.38 6.94
N SER A 165 6.70 3.28 6.19
CA SER A 165 7.24 4.41 5.42
C SER A 165 8.01 3.92 4.19
N GLY A 166 7.79 4.59 3.03
CA GLY A 166 8.56 4.41 1.81
C GLY A 166 8.21 3.17 0.99
N GLY A 167 7.11 2.47 1.30
CA GLY A 167 6.78 1.21 0.61
C GLY A 167 6.52 1.36 -0.90
N CYS A 168 5.98 2.50 -1.33
CA CYS A 168 5.71 2.73 -2.75
C CYS A 168 6.98 3.04 -3.57
N SER A 169 8.03 3.57 -2.93
CA SER A 169 9.32 3.88 -3.57
C SER A 169 10.43 2.86 -3.25
N ALA A 170 10.13 1.82 -2.48
CA ALA A 170 11.11 0.80 -2.11
C ALA A 170 11.66 0.09 -3.37
N PRO A 171 12.98 0.02 -3.54
CA PRO A 171 13.58 -0.68 -4.68
C PRO A 171 13.29 -2.17 -4.63
N MET A 172 13.19 -2.80 -5.81
CA MET A 172 12.88 -4.23 -5.95
C MET A 172 14.01 -5.17 -5.47
N GLY A 173 15.22 -4.66 -5.22
CA GLY A 173 16.38 -5.49 -4.87
C GLY A 173 16.97 -6.31 -6.03
N MET A 174 16.44 -6.13 -7.24
CA MET A 174 16.89 -6.76 -8.49
C MET A 174 16.70 -5.79 -9.66
N SER A 175 17.22 -6.12 -10.84
CA SER A 175 16.99 -5.31 -12.05
C SER A 175 15.53 -5.39 -12.51
N ASP A 176 15.05 -4.36 -13.21
CA ASP A 176 13.69 -4.34 -13.76
C ASP A 176 13.46 -5.50 -14.73
N GLU A 177 14.48 -5.86 -15.53
CA GLU A 177 14.42 -7.01 -16.45
C GLU A 177 14.24 -8.33 -15.68
N GLU A 178 14.95 -8.49 -14.57
CA GLU A 178 14.84 -9.69 -13.75
C GLU A 178 13.49 -9.75 -13.03
N ALA A 179 12.97 -8.62 -12.57
CA ALA A 179 11.64 -8.52 -11.96
C ALA A 179 10.52 -8.89 -12.95
N MET A 180 10.71 -8.61 -14.24
CA MET A 180 9.74 -8.93 -15.29
C MET A 180 9.81 -10.39 -15.81
N LYS A 181 10.85 -11.16 -15.48
CA LYS A 181 10.95 -12.56 -15.92
C LYS A 181 9.78 -13.39 -15.37
N GLY A 182 9.12 -14.14 -16.26
CA GLY A 182 7.95 -14.97 -15.92
C GLY A 182 6.73 -14.15 -15.52
N MET A 183 6.65 -12.89 -15.94
CA MET A 183 5.49 -12.04 -15.69
C MET A 183 4.22 -12.67 -16.28
N GLY A 184 3.18 -12.76 -15.44
CA GLY A 184 1.93 -13.41 -15.81
C GLY A 184 1.84 -14.89 -15.45
N ASP A 185 2.94 -15.51 -15.01
CA ASP A 185 2.87 -16.87 -14.44
C ASP A 185 1.96 -16.88 -13.22
N MET A 186 1.06 -17.86 -13.16
CA MET A 186 0.11 -17.99 -12.06
C MET A 186 0.18 -19.37 -11.43
N ARG A 187 -0.04 -19.40 -10.12
CA ARG A 187 -0.21 -20.63 -9.34
C ARG A 187 -1.41 -20.50 -8.44
N MET A 188 -2.15 -21.58 -8.26
CA MET A 188 -3.26 -21.64 -7.33
C MET A 188 -3.05 -22.82 -6.39
N LYS A 189 -3.31 -22.60 -5.11
CA LYS A 189 -3.32 -23.62 -4.06
C LYS A 189 -4.67 -23.58 -3.36
N PHE A 190 -5.08 -24.72 -2.83
CA PHE A 190 -6.30 -24.85 -2.04
C PHE A 190 -5.94 -25.39 -0.66
N ALA A 191 -6.63 -24.93 0.35
CA ALA A 191 -6.59 -25.55 1.68
C ALA A 191 -7.26 -26.92 1.63
N GLU A 192 -7.19 -27.64 2.73
CA GLU A 192 -7.89 -28.93 2.89
C GLU A 192 -9.41 -28.72 2.70
N THR A 193 -10.02 -29.62 1.95
CA THR A 193 -11.44 -29.55 1.62
C THR A 193 -12.26 -30.37 2.61
N HIS A 194 -13.33 -29.80 3.13
CA HIS A 194 -14.31 -30.49 3.97
C HIS A 194 -15.69 -30.45 3.32
N PRO A 195 -16.45 -31.57 3.33
CA PRO A 195 -17.77 -31.61 2.68
C PRO A 195 -18.69 -30.48 3.17
N GLY A 196 -19.28 -29.74 2.23
CA GLY A 196 -20.21 -28.65 2.51
C GLY A 196 -19.60 -27.41 3.19
N LYS A 197 -18.27 -27.30 3.24
CA LYS A 197 -17.60 -26.11 3.78
C LYS A 197 -16.89 -25.32 2.69
N PRO A 198 -16.86 -23.98 2.78
CA PRO A 198 -16.03 -23.17 1.91
C PRO A 198 -14.55 -23.59 1.95
N VAL A 199 -13.88 -23.38 0.84
CA VAL A 199 -12.46 -23.73 0.67
C VAL A 199 -11.64 -22.48 0.47
N GLU A 200 -10.59 -22.27 1.27
CA GLU A 200 -9.64 -21.19 1.04
C GLU A 200 -8.78 -21.52 -0.19
N ALA A 201 -8.70 -20.56 -1.10
CA ALA A 201 -7.81 -20.58 -2.26
C ALA A 201 -6.76 -19.51 -2.14
N THR A 202 -5.53 -19.81 -2.56
CA THR A 202 -4.42 -18.87 -2.66
C THR A 202 -4.02 -18.75 -4.12
N LEU A 203 -4.30 -17.59 -4.72
CA LEU A 203 -3.81 -17.21 -6.05
C LEU A 203 -2.50 -16.45 -5.90
N MET A 204 -1.47 -16.90 -6.62
CA MET A 204 -0.18 -16.21 -6.73
C MET A 204 0.01 -15.80 -8.19
N ILE A 205 0.29 -14.52 -8.43
CA ILE A 205 0.58 -13.99 -9.76
C ILE A 205 2.00 -13.43 -9.76
N ARG A 206 2.83 -13.87 -10.68
CA ARG A 206 4.15 -13.27 -10.87
C ARG A 206 4.01 -11.98 -11.65
N HIS A 207 4.23 -10.86 -10.99
CA HIS A 207 4.18 -9.53 -11.60
C HIS A 207 4.94 -8.53 -10.71
N PRO A 208 5.80 -7.66 -11.26
CA PRO A 208 6.59 -6.73 -10.45
C PRO A 208 5.73 -5.68 -9.73
N ASN A 209 4.55 -5.35 -10.25
CA ASN A 209 3.71 -4.26 -9.75
C ASN A 209 4.55 -2.99 -9.47
N PHE A 210 5.28 -2.52 -10.48
CA PHE A 210 6.01 -1.28 -10.37
C PHE A 210 5.05 -0.12 -10.11
N SER A 211 5.34 0.65 -9.07
CA SER A 211 4.49 1.77 -8.65
C SER A 211 4.69 3.04 -9.48
N GLY A 212 5.78 3.14 -10.25
CA GLY A 212 6.18 4.40 -10.90
C GLY A 212 7.01 5.33 -10.02
N LEU A 213 7.21 4.98 -8.75
CA LEU A 213 7.94 5.79 -7.76
C LEU A 213 9.27 5.14 -7.36
N GLN A 214 9.56 3.97 -7.89
CA GLN A 214 10.79 3.24 -7.65
C GLN A 214 11.88 3.75 -8.58
N MET A 215 13.04 4.04 -7.99
CA MET A 215 14.21 4.46 -8.76
C MET A 215 15.08 3.24 -9.05
N ASN A 216 15.40 3.04 -10.34
CA ASN A 216 16.40 2.07 -10.76
C ASN A 216 17.77 2.50 -10.22
N GLN A 217 18.41 1.64 -9.44
CA GLN A 217 19.66 1.98 -8.72
C GLN A 217 20.87 2.12 -9.65
N ILE A 218 20.77 1.61 -10.89
CA ILE A 218 21.85 1.65 -11.89
C ILE A 218 21.70 2.89 -12.77
N THR A 219 20.53 3.05 -13.41
CA THR A 219 20.29 4.15 -14.37
C THR A 219 19.93 5.47 -13.69
N ARG A 220 19.47 5.43 -12.43
CA ARG A 220 18.95 6.56 -11.67
C ARG A 220 17.65 7.16 -12.22
N ASP A 221 17.03 6.50 -13.17
CA ASP A 221 15.71 6.85 -13.68
C ASP A 221 14.60 6.20 -12.84
N TYR A 222 13.41 6.77 -12.87
CA TYR A 222 12.25 6.14 -12.30
C TYR A 222 11.75 5.01 -13.20
N THR A 223 11.51 3.84 -12.61
CA THR A 223 10.87 2.72 -13.31
C THR A 223 9.42 3.09 -13.62
N PRO A 224 8.98 3.05 -14.89
CA PRO A 224 7.59 3.35 -15.24
C PRO A 224 6.60 2.46 -14.51
N ALA A 225 5.45 3.02 -14.11
CA ALA A 225 4.39 2.27 -13.45
C ALA A 225 3.90 1.13 -14.36
N ARG A 226 3.92 -0.08 -13.82
CA ARG A 226 3.36 -1.28 -14.44
C ARG A 226 2.82 -2.21 -13.37
N TYR A 227 1.50 -2.28 -13.24
CA TYR A 227 0.83 -3.00 -12.17
C TYR A 227 -0.42 -3.70 -12.68
N ILE A 228 -0.80 -4.78 -12.00
CA ILE A 228 -2.08 -5.46 -12.26
C ILE A 228 -3.21 -4.53 -11.87
N ASN A 229 -4.01 -4.18 -12.86
CA ASN A 229 -5.18 -3.33 -12.69
C ASN A 229 -6.48 -4.13 -12.59
N LYS A 230 -6.55 -5.34 -13.16
CA LYS A 230 -7.73 -6.21 -13.04
C LYS A 230 -7.35 -7.66 -12.88
N VAL A 231 -8.12 -8.37 -12.05
CA VAL A 231 -8.15 -9.83 -12.01
C VAL A 231 -9.60 -10.27 -12.01
N ALA A 232 -9.94 -11.24 -12.88
CA ALA A 232 -11.23 -11.91 -12.86
C ALA A 232 -11.02 -13.40 -12.62
N ILE A 233 -11.72 -13.95 -11.63
CA ILE A 233 -11.68 -15.36 -11.24
C ILE A 233 -13.08 -15.93 -11.41
N THR A 234 -13.20 -16.98 -12.21
CA THR A 234 -14.49 -17.65 -12.48
C THR A 234 -14.38 -19.14 -12.28
N ARG A 235 -15.50 -19.80 -12.01
CA ARG A 235 -15.62 -21.27 -11.95
C ARG A 235 -16.76 -21.67 -12.88
N GLY A 236 -16.43 -22.29 -14.03
CA GLY A 236 -17.38 -22.40 -15.12
C GLY A 236 -17.89 -21.03 -15.52
N ASP A 237 -19.21 -20.85 -15.53
CA ASP A 237 -19.87 -19.58 -15.90
C ASP A 237 -20.11 -18.64 -14.70
N GLN A 238 -19.73 -19.05 -13.50
CA GLN A 238 -19.95 -18.25 -12.29
C GLN A 238 -18.71 -17.44 -11.90
N THR A 239 -18.92 -16.17 -11.61
CA THR A 239 -17.88 -15.33 -11.02
C THR A 239 -17.64 -15.77 -9.58
N ILE A 240 -16.36 -15.90 -9.23
CA ILE A 240 -15.89 -16.02 -7.87
C ILE A 240 -15.55 -14.62 -7.35
N LEU A 241 -14.57 -13.98 -7.98
CA LEU A 241 -14.03 -12.72 -7.50
C LEU A 241 -13.56 -11.87 -8.68
N THR A 242 -13.82 -10.57 -8.62
CA THR A 242 -13.12 -9.61 -9.46
C THR A 242 -12.32 -8.66 -8.58
N LEU A 243 -11.16 -8.27 -9.05
CA LEU A 243 -10.28 -7.27 -8.45
C LEU A 243 -10.08 -6.14 -9.45
N ASP A 244 -10.35 -4.90 -9.03
CA ASP A 244 -9.80 -3.69 -9.59
C ASP A 244 -8.71 -3.19 -8.66
N GLY A 245 -7.47 -3.02 -9.17
CA GLY A 245 -6.30 -2.69 -8.36
C GLY A 245 -5.51 -1.51 -8.88
N ASP A 246 -4.68 -0.95 -8.01
CA ASP A 246 -3.78 0.16 -8.30
C ASP A 246 -2.36 -0.13 -7.75
N ILE A 247 -1.46 0.85 -7.84
CA ILE A 247 -0.04 0.77 -7.49
C ILE A 247 0.25 0.31 -6.06
N SER A 248 -0.74 0.40 -5.18
CA SER A 248 -0.61 -0.01 -3.78
C SER A 248 -0.59 -1.52 -3.56
N ILE A 249 -1.00 -2.33 -4.55
CA ILE A 249 -0.83 -3.79 -4.46
C ILE A 249 0.66 -4.15 -4.54
N ALA A 250 1.12 -4.97 -3.61
CA ALA A 250 2.53 -5.37 -3.54
C ALA A 250 2.98 -6.17 -4.77
N SER A 251 4.29 -6.26 -4.98
CA SER A 251 4.89 -7.11 -6.02
C SER A 251 4.54 -8.58 -5.82
N ASN A 252 4.44 -9.32 -6.91
CA ASN A 252 4.04 -10.73 -6.93
C ASN A 252 2.78 -10.96 -6.08
N PRO A 253 1.63 -10.40 -6.49
CA PRO A 253 0.40 -10.46 -5.70
C PRO A 253 0.06 -11.86 -5.24
N VAL A 254 -0.25 -11.99 -3.96
CA VAL A 254 -0.79 -13.20 -3.33
C VAL A 254 -2.14 -12.82 -2.76
N ILE A 255 -3.19 -13.45 -3.25
CA ILE A 255 -4.57 -13.19 -2.87
C ILE A 255 -5.16 -14.47 -2.30
N ASN A 256 -5.54 -14.45 -1.02
CA ASN A 256 -6.29 -15.55 -0.40
C ASN A 256 -7.75 -15.16 -0.36
N PHE A 257 -8.62 -16.05 -0.78
CA PHE A 257 -10.07 -15.82 -0.85
C PHE A 257 -10.82 -17.14 -0.67
N GLY A 258 -12.08 -17.04 -0.25
CA GLY A 258 -12.95 -18.18 -0.06
C GLY A 258 -13.70 -18.58 -1.34
N LEU A 259 -13.91 -19.89 -1.50
CA LEU A 259 -14.71 -20.51 -2.55
C LEU A 259 -15.89 -21.23 -1.92
N GLN A 260 -17.09 -21.05 -2.48
CA GLN A 260 -18.22 -21.90 -2.11
C GLN A 260 -17.93 -23.36 -2.52
N PRO A 261 -18.35 -24.34 -1.70
CA PRO A 261 -18.07 -25.75 -1.95
C PRO A 261 -18.79 -26.25 -3.22
N GLU A 262 -19.93 -25.65 -3.55
CA GLU A 262 -20.71 -25.97 -4.72
C GLU A 262 -20.08 -25.37 -5.98
N GLY A 263 -20.27 -26.06 -7.10
CA GLY A 263 -19.83 -25.61 -8.41
C GLY A 263 -18.97 -26.63 -9.12
N ARG A 264 -19.04 -26.61 -10.44
CA ARG A 264 -18.32 -27.55 -11.32
C ARG A 264 -17.46 -26.80 -12.31
N GLY A 265 -16.46 -27.48 -12.82
CA GLY A 265 -15.56 -26.97 -13.84
C GLY A 265 -14.26 -26.36 -13.29
N PRO A 266 -13.35 -26.03 -14.20
CA PRO A 266 -12.06 -25.45 -13.84
C PRO A 266 -12.25 -24.02 -13.30
N ILE A 267 -11.29 -23.59 -12.49
CA ILE A 267 -11.18 -22.20 -12.07
C ILE A 267 -10.31 -21.48 -13.08
N LYS A 268 -10.89 -20.51 -13.76
CA LYS A 268 -10.22 -19.67 -14.75
C LYS A 268 -9.85 -18.34 -14.11
N VAL A 269 -8.61 -17.89 -14.32
CA VAL A 269 -8.09 -16.59 -13.88
C VAL A 269 -7.66 -15.80 -15.11
N VAL A 270 -8.15 -14.58 -15.22
CA VAL A 270 -7.69 -13.59 -16.20
C VAL A 270 -7.15 -12.39 -15.44
N ALA A 271 -5.90 -12.03 -15.68
CA ALA A 271 -5.28 -10.81 -15.12
C ALA A 271 -4.87 -9.88 -16.26
N THR A 272 -5.02 -8.57 -16.03
CA THR A 272 -4.51 -7.52 -16.93
C THR A 272 -3.66 -6.52 -16.15
N ASP A 273 -2.75 -5.82 -16.83
CA ASP A 273 -2.00 -4.71 -16.28
C ASP A 273 -2.36 -3.37 -16.98
N ASN A 274 -1.88 -2.27 -16.43
CA ASN A 274 -2.09 -0.93 -16.97
C ASN A 274 -1.32 -0.66 -18.27
N GLN A 275 -0.49 -1.60 -18.75
CA GLN A 275 0.24 -1.52 -20.01
C GLN A 275 -0.28 -2.53 -21.05
N ASN A 276 -1.56 -2.93 -20.95
CA ASN A 276 -2.25 -3.86 -21.84
C ASN A 276 -1.70 -5.30 -21.83
N GLY A 277 -0.93 -5.69 -20.82
CA GLY A 277 -0.61 -7.09 -20.57
C GLY A 277 -1.90 -7.85 -20.21
N ARG A 278 -2.03 -9.09 -20.72
CA ARG A 278 -3.16 -9.97 -20.41
C ARG A 278 -2.67 -11.41 -20.32
N TRP A 279 -3.00 -12.05 -19.22
CA TRP A 279 -2.64 -13.44 -18.94
C TRP A 279 -3.87 -14.19 -18.50
N GLU A 280 -3.93 -15.46 -18.92
CA GLU A 280 -5.05 -16.33 -18.63
C GLU A 280 -4.55 -17.72 -18.26
N HIS A 281 -5.03 -18.24 -17.11
CA HIS A 281 -4.70 -19.57 -16.63
C HIS A 281 -5.96 -20.29 -16.17
N SER A 282 -5.95 -21.61 -16.30
CA SER A 282 -7.02 -22.48 -15.81
C SER A 282 -6.44 -23.51 -14.84
N PHE A 283 -7.11 -23.67 -13.70
CA PHE A 283 -6.72 -24.59 -12.64
C PHE A 283 -7.82 -25.62 -12.40
N ALA A 284 -7.44 -26.85 -12.08
CA ALA A 284 -8.41 -27.84 -11.61
C ALA A 284 -9.08 -27.32 -10.32
N ALA A 285 -10.39 -27.50 -10.22
CA ALA A 285 -11.10 -27.19 -8.98
C ALA A 285 -10.64 -28.15 -7.86
N PRO A 286 -10.71 -27.72 -6.58
CA PRO A 286 -10.39 -28.60 -5.47
C PRO A 286 -11.31 -29.82 -5.49
N SER A 287 -10.73 -31.02 -5.35
CA SER A 287 -11.50 -32.25 -5.24
C SER A 287 -11.97 -32.37 -3.79
N ALA A 288 -13.24 -32.65 -3.57
CA ALA A 288 -13.71 -33.05 -2.26
C ALA A 288 -12.98 -34.36 -1.88
N THR A 289 -12.20 -34.32 -0.82
CA THR A 289 -11.63 -35.54 -0.24
C THR A 289 -12.80 -36.31 0.41
N ASN A 290 -13.06 -37.51 -0.08
CA ASN A 290 -14.09 -38.41 0.47
C ASN A 290 -13.72 -38.86 1.87
#